data_351631bc0de9352f017d2af1753378f5
#
_entry.id   351631bc0de9352f017d2af1753378f5
#
_cell.length_a   1.000
_cell.length_b   1.000
_cell.length_c   1.000
_cell.angle_alpha   90.00
_cell.angle_beta   90.00
_cell.angle_gamma   90.00
#
_symmetry.space_group_name_H-M   'P 1'
#
loop_
_entity.id
_entity.type
_entity.pdbx_description
1 polymer ?
#
loop_
_entity_poly.entity_id
_entity_poly.type
_entity_poly.pdbx_seq_one_letter_code
_entity_poly.pdbx_strand_id
1 'polypeptide(L)'
;MLSYNCVANCTVYIHFIPNRTCLTSCPSDYYEITSSGLKYCTNCVSPCLDCLNSSFCVSCVSGYYYYNYTCQLTCPNSYYSDNSTSSCKSCISPCKTCTNQTACLSCSQGFWNGSTCINSCLSGYFGDTINFICSICSSSCLTCINSATACTSCNSSLIYYNMECLTTCPTRYYNYNNTC
;
A
#
# COMPACT_ATOMS: atom_id res chain seq x y z
N MET A 1 40.93 -34.10 24.68
CA MET A 1 40.81 -32.91 25.56
C MET A 1 41.04 -31.69 24.67
N LEU A 2 39.98 -31.03 24.24
CA LEU A 2 40.08 -29.77 23.53
C LEU A 2 40.28 -28.67 24.58
N SER A 3 41.48 -28.07 24.56
CA SER A 3 41.77 -26.93 25.44
C SER A 3 40.84 -25.76 25.09
N TYR A 4 39.90 -25.45 25.90
CA TYR A 4 39.15 -24.22 25.87
C TYR A 4 40.12 -23.09 26.24
N ASN A 5 40.77 -22.51 25.23
CA ASN A 5 41.41 -21.22 25.44
C ASN A 5 40.32 -20.19 25.72
N CYS A 6 40.09 -19.88 26.98
CA CYS A 6 39.43 -18.65 27.38
C CYS A 6 40.31 -17.52 26.87
N VAL A 7 40.02 -16.94 25.72
CA VAL A 7 40.67 -15.75 25.22
C VAL A 7 40.18 -14.57 26.06
N ALA A 8 40.94 -14.27 27.13
CA ALA A 8 40.54 -13.26 28.13
C ALA A 8 40.54 -11.84 27.59
N ASN A 9 41.06 -11.55 26.40
CA ASN A 9 41.14 -10.21 25.82
C ASN A 9 41.16 -10.21 24.31
N CYS A 10 40.00 -9.99 23.67
CA CYS A 10 39.91 -9.62 22.27
C CYS A 10 40.17 -8.11 22.10
N THR A 11 41.36 -7.62 22.38
CA THR A 11 41.69 -6.16 22.40
C THR A 11 41.58 -5.49 21.02
N VAL A 12 41.65 -6.27 19.94
CA VAL A 12 41.56 -5.79 18.53
C VAL A 12 40.34 -6.38 17.83
N TYR A 13 39.68 -7.38 18.43
CA TYR A 13 38.60 -8.15 17.84
C TYR A 13 37.32 -7.98 18.66
N ILE A 14 36.20 -8.44 18.05
CA ILE A 14 34.86 -8.37 18.64
C ILE A 14 34.60 -9.66 19.43
N HIS A 15 34.14 -9.54 20.68
CA HIS A 15 33.76 -10.69 21.49
C HIS A 15 32.42 -11.28 21.02
N PHE A 16 32.40 -12.55 20.64
CA PHE A 16 31.20 -13.30 20.32
C PHE A 16 30.89 -14.27 21.47
N ILE A 17 29.93 -13.86 22.33
CA ILE A 17 29.63 -14.59 23.58
C ILE A 17 29.10 -15.99 23.36
N PRO A 18 28.22 -16.29 22.33
CA PRO A 18 27.66 -17.62 22.18
C PRO A 18 28.68 -18.74 22.13
N ASN A 19 29.82 -18.57 21.48
CA ASN A 19 30.87 -19.59 21.40
C ASN A 19 32.23 -19.15 22.00
N ARG A 20 32.28 -17.98 22.65
CA ARG A 20 33.49 -17.40 23.27
C ARG A 20 34.68 -17.26 22.33
N THR A 21 34.41 -16.84 21.10
CA THR A 21 35.45 -16.57 20.08
C THR A 21 35.65 -15.07 19.89
N CYS A 22 36.80 -14.71 19.34
CA CYS A 22 37.09 -13.35 18.87
C CYS A 22 36.87 -13.30 17.35
N LEU A 23 36.07 -12.37 16.87
CA LEU A 23 35.72 -12.18 15.46
C LEU A 23 36.23 -10.84 14.94
N THR A 24 36.44 -10.74 13.64
CA THR A 24 36.75 -9.48 12.95
C THR A 24 35.49 -8.67 12.62
N SER A 25 34.33 -9.34 12.51
CA SER A 25 33.01 -8.75 12.32
C SER A 25 31.95 -9.64 12.98
N CYS A 26 30.83 -9.06 13.37
CA CYS A 26 29.72 -9.85 13.87
C CYS A 26 29.11 -10.70 12.74
N PRO A 27 28.65 -11.93 13.03
CA PRO A 27 27.90 -12.73 12.06
C PRO A 27 26.51 -12.12 11.79
N SER A 28 25.81 -12.66 10.77
CA SER A 28 24.41 -12.37 10.54
C SER A 28 23.60 -12.53 11.83
N ASP A 29 22.49 -11.84 11.96
CA ASP A 29 21.64 -11.76 13.15
C ASP A 29 22.24 -10.99 14.34
N TYR A 30 23.47 -10.46 14.22
CA TYR A 30 24.16 -9.71 15.28
C TYR A 30 24.68 -8.37 14.77
N TYR A 31 24.75 -7.39 15.68
CA TYR A 31 25.41 -6.10 15.45
C TYR A 31 26.46 -5.81 16.53
N GLU A 32 27.41 -4.95 16.20
CA GLU A 32 28.48 -4.56 17.12
C GLU A 32 28.01 -3.52 18.13
N ILE A 33 28.31 -3.74 19.40
CA ILE A 33 28.20 -2.74 20.47
C ILE A 33 29.54 -2.57 21.18
N THR A 34 29.77 -1.40 21.74
CA THR A 34 30.94 -1.13 22.60
C THR A 34 30.48 -0.91 24.04
N SER A 35 31.00 -1.68 24.95
CA SER A 35 30.75 -1.57 26.38
C SER A 35 32.07 -1.64 27.17
N SER A 36 32.30 -0.70 28.06
CA SER A 36 33.53 -0.61 28.88
C SER A 36 34.83 -0.67 28.05
N GLY A 37 34.81 -0.10 26.82
CA GLY A 37 35.97 -0.10 25.91
C GLY A 37 36.20 -1.40 25.14
N LEU A 38 35.33 -2.41 25.29
CA LEU A 38 35.39 -3.68 24.57
C LEU A 38 34.23 -3.77 23.59
N LYS A 39 34.46 -4.46 22.45
CA LYS A 39 33.50 -4.70 21.39
C LYS A 39 32.83 -6.06 21.55
N TYR A 40 31.52 -6.09 21.42
CA TYR A 40 30.69 -7.29 21.55
C TYR A 40 29.69 -7.39 20.38
N CYS A 41 29.32 -8.62 20.01
CA CYS A 41 28.19 -8.87 19.13
C CYS A 41 26.93 -9.09 19.96
N THR A 42 25.88 -8.35 19.64
CA THR A 42 24.55 -8.45 20.26
C THR A 42 23.51 -8.80 19.19
N ASN A 43 22.53 -9.64 19.52
CA ASN A 43 21.48 -10.07 18.60
C ASN A 43 20.66 -8.88 18.09
N CYS A 44 20.31 -8.93 16.81
CA CYS A 44 19.25 -8.08 16.26
C CYS A 44 17.92 -8.35 16.98
N VAL A 45 17.10 -7.31 17.12
CA VAL A 45 15.78 -7.44 17.73
C VAL A 45 14.80 -7.94 16.66
N SER A 46 14.15 -9.10 16.91
CA SER A 46 13.11 -9.61 16.00
C SER A 46 12.03 -8.54 15.75
N PRO A 47 11.51 -8.39 14.51
CA PRO A 47 11.67 -9.28 13.35
C PRO A 47 12.83 -8.92 12.39
N CYS A 48 13.84 -8.16 12.84
CA CYS A 48 15.06 -7.96 12.02
C CYS A 48 15.84 -9.28 11.89
N LEU A 49 16.29 -9.59 10.70
CA LEU A 49 17.28 -10.66 10.47
C LEU A 49 18.68 -10.07 10.61
N ASP A 50 19.01 -9.04 9.84
CA ASP A 50 20.25 -8.27 9.99
C ASP A 50 19.92 -6.84 10.42
N CYS A 51 20.79 -6.22 11.22
CA CYS A 51 20.58 -4.89 11.75
C CYS A 51 21.91 -4.12 11.95
N LEU A 52 21.83 -2.79 11.93
CA LEU A 52 22.95 -1.90 12.26
C LEU A 52 23.04 -1.64 13.78
N ASN A 53 21.90 -1.70 14.45
CA ASN A 53 21.74 -1.55 15.89
C ASN A 53 20.35 -2.05 16.31
N SER A 54 19.97 -1.91 17.55
CA SER A 54 18.68 -2.38 18.09
C SER A 54 17.42 -1.78 17.44
N SER A 55 17.56 -0.68 16.68
CA SER A 55 16.44 0.06 16.09
C SER A 55 16.46 0.13 14.55
N PHE A 56 17.55 -0.29 13.91
CA PHE A 56 17.74 -0.17 12.46
C PHE A 56 17.96 -1.53 11.83
N CYS A 57 16.89 -2.09 11.26
CA CYS A 57 16.94 -3.30 10.45
C CYS A 57 17.61 -3.03 9.09
N VAL A 58 18.33 -4.01 8.59
CA VAL A 58 18.88 -4.07 7.21
C VAL A 58 18.10 -5.07 6.39
N SER A 59 17.74 -6.20 7.01
CA SER A 59 16.92 -7.25 6.41
C SER A 59 15.93 -7.82 7.43
N CYS A 60 14.92 -8.55 6.94
CA CYS A 60 13.81 -9.05 7.76
C CYS A 60 13.77 -10.58 7.75
N VAL A 61 13.29 -11.17 8.86
CA VAL A 61 12.96 -12.60 8.88
C VAL A 61 11.82 -12.91 7.90
N SER A 62 11.74 -14.16 7.45
CA SER A 62 10.69 -14.60 6.52
C SER A 62 9.30 -14.24 7.01
N GLY A 63 8.45 -13.75 6.11
CA GLY A 63 7.09 -13.28 6.39
C GLY A 63 6.99 -11.80 6.75
N TYR A 64 8.11 -11.09 6.84
CA TYR A 64 8.15 -9.64 7.05
C TYR A 64 8.78 -8.92 5.87
N TYR A 65 8.38 -7.65 5.68
CA TYR A 65 8.83 -6.79 4.58
C TYR A 65 9.58 -5.58 5.14
N TYR A 66 10.75 -5.33 4.57
CA TYR A 66 11.59 -4.18 4.92
C TYR A 66 10.92 -2.87 4.49
N TYR A 67 10.78 -1.95 5.42
CA TYR A 67 10.28 -0.60 5.19
C TYR A 67 10.93 0.38 6.16
N ASN A 68 11.64 1.37 5.63
CA ASN A 68 12.23 2.46 6.40
C ASN A 68 12.95 2.00 7.69
N TYR A 69 13.95 1.12 7.52
CA TYR A 69 14.76 0.54 8.61
C TYR A 69 13.99 -0.32 9.62
N THR A 70 12.77 -0.70 9.31
CA THR A 70 11.94 -1.58 10.14
C THR A 70 11.40 -2.75 9.32
N CYS A 71 10.95 -3.78 10.01
CA CYS A 71 10.31 -4.95 9.40
C CYS A 71 8.82 -4.93 9.72
N GLN A 72 7.99 -4.94 8.67
CA GLN A 72 6.54 -4.84 8.75
C GLN A 72 5.90 -6.16 8.30
N LEU A 73 4.87 -6.63 8.98
CA LEU A 73 4.07 -7.78 8.55
C LEU A 73 3.26 -7.45 7.29
N THR A 74 2.78 -6.21 7.21
CA THR A 74 2.04 -5.65 6.06
C THR A 74 2.60 -4.28 5.72
N CYS A 75 2.75 -3.97 4.44
CA CYS A 75 3.23 -2.68 4.01
C CYS A 75 2.20 -1.57 4.27
N PRO A 76 2.64 -0.34 4.56
CA PRO A 76 1.74 0.80 4.73
C PRO A 76 1.02 1.18 3.43
N ASN A 77 -0.01 2.02 3.54
CA ASN A 77 -0.68 2.58 2.35
C ASN A 77 0.32 3.20 1.38
N SER A 78 0.03 3.12 0.10
CA SER A 78 0.88 3.51 -1.02
C SER A 78 2.10 2.61 -1.25
N TYR A 79 2.17 1.48 -0.55
CA TYR A 79 3.19 0.45 -0.77
C TYR A 79 2.53 -0.93 -0.89
N TYR A 80 3.17 -1.83 -1.64
CA TYR A 80 2.82 -3.25 -1.73
C TYR A 80 3.97 -4.13 -1.26
N SER A 81 3.63 -5.34 -0.83
CA SER A 81 4.61 -6.33 -0.39
C SER A 81 5.24 -7.03 -1.59
N ASP A 82 6.53 -6.77 -1.84
CA ASP A 82 7.27 -7.45 -2.88
C ASP A 82 7.97 -8.70 -2.29
N ASN A 83 7.41 -9.88 -2.58
CA ASN A 83 7.92 -11.15 -2.10
C ASN A 83 9.31 -11.49 -2.66
N SER A 84 9.67 -10.95 -3.83
CA SER A 84 10.96 -11.24 -4.46
C SER A 84 12.13 -10.58 -3.74
N THR A 85 11.88 -9.43 -3.12
CA THR A 85 12.88 -8.64 -2.39
C THR A 85 12.60 -8.56 -0.89
N SER A 86 11.52 -9.18 -0.41
CA SER A 86 11.05 -9.08 0.99
C SER A 86 11.00 -7.62 1.48
N SER A 87 10.51 -6.71 0.63
CA SER A 87 10.46 -5.28 0.94
C SER A 87 9.16 -4.63 0.48
N CYS A 88 8.79 -3.51 1.12
CA CYS A 88 7.69 -2.68 0.69
C CYS A 88 8.12 -1.81 -0.49
N LYS A 89 7.43 -1.93 -1.62
CA LYS A 89 7.64 -1.13 -2.83
C LYS A 89 6.49 -0.16 -3.03
N SER A 90 6.79 1.05 -3.51
CA SER A 90 5.77 2.07 -3.74
C SER A 90 4.81 1.71 -4.88
N CYS A 91 3.52 1.93 -4.66
CA CYS A 91 2.53 2.00 -5.73
C CYS A 91 2.84 3.22 -6.63
N ILE A 92 2.46 3.15 -7.91
CA ILE A 92 2.51 4.33 -8.78
C ILE A 92 1.39 5.30 -8.38
N SER A 93 1.72 6.59 -8.27
CA SER A 93 0.70 7.63 -8.02
C SER A 93 -0.30 7.68 -9.22
N PRO A 94 -1.61 7.88 -8.98
CA PRO A 94 -2.29 8.20 -7.73
C PRO A 94 -2.90 7.01 -6.96
N CYS A 95 -2.34 5.80 -7.06
CA CYS A 95 -2.81 4.65 -6.29
C CYS A 95 -2.61 4.89 -4.78
N LYS A 96 -3.64 4.62 -3.97
CA LYS A 96 -3.56 4.58 -2.51
C LYS A 96 -3.15 3.19 -2.02
N THR A 97 -3.69 2.14 -2.63
CA THR A 97 -3.30 0.75 -2.40
C THR A 97 -3.13 0.02 -3.72
N CYS A 98 -2.22 -0.95 -3.79
CA CYS A 98 -1.93 -1.70 -5.00
C CYS A 98 -1.44 -3.10 -4.66
N THR A 99 -1.55 -4.04 -5.60
CA THR A 99 -0.97 -5.39 -5.49
C THR A 99 0.42 -5.49 -6.10
N ASN A 100 0.77 -4.58 -7.01
CA ASN A 100 2.09 -4.37 -7.58
C ASN A 100 2.19 -2.89 -8.00
N GLN A 101 3.31 -2.48 -8.56
CA GLN A 101 3.58 -1.08 -8.90
C GLN A 101 2.47 -0.39 -9.69
N THR A 102 1.80 -1.09 -10.62
CA THR A 102 0.82 -0.53 -11.57
C THR A 102 -0.62 -0.98 -11.36
N ALA A 103 -0.85 -2.06 -10.59
CA ALA A 103 -2.19 -2.61 -10.34
C ALA A 103 -2.82 -1.97 -9.10
N CYS A 104 -3.52 -0.86 -9.30
CA CYS A 104 -4.28 -0.16 -8.27
C CYS A 104 -5.44 -0.99 -7.72
N LEU A 105 -5.66 -0.87 -6.42
CA LEU A 105 -6.86 -1.37 -5.72
C LEU A 105 -7.73 -0.22 -5.20
N SER A 106 -7.14 0.94 -4.93
CA SER A 106 -7.84 2.15 -4.52
C SER A 106 -7.04 3.40 -4.88
N CYS A 107 -7.70 4.54 -4.92
CA CYS A 107 -7.13 5.81 -5.34
C CYS A 107 -6.90 6.75 -4.16
N SER A 108 -5.81 7.53 -4.21
CA SER A 108 -5.58 8.69 -3.35
C SER A 108 -6.19 9.97 -3.93
N GLN A 109 -6.34 10.02 -5.26
CA GLN A 109 -6.99 11.09 -6.01
C GLN A 109 -7.69 10.49 -7.23
N GLY A 110 -8.78 11.13 -7.68
CA GLY A 110 -9.61 10.63 -8.78
C GLY A 110 -10.47 9.44 -8.36
N PHE A 111 -10.87 8.63 -9.32
CA PHE A 111 -11.81 7.52 -9.12
C PHE A 111 -11.21 6.22 -9.66
N TRP A 112 -11.34 5.15 -8.90
CA TRP A 112 -10.95 3.82 -9.36
C TRP A 112 -12.00 3.24 -10.33
N ASN A 113 -11.56 2.86 -11.52
CA ASN A 113 -12.44 2.35 -12.60
C ASN A 113 -12.44 0.81 -12.71
N GLY A 114 -11.88 0.09 -11.73
CA GLY A 114 -11.70 -1.36 -11.77
C GLY A 114 -10.27 -1.79 -12.13
N SER A 115 -9.40 -0.87 -12.56
CA SER A 115 -8.01 -1.16 -12.95
C SER A 115 -7.04 -0.07 -12.53
N THR A 116 -7.37 1.19 -12.83
CA THR A 116 -6.52 2.37 -12.62
C THR A 116 -7.32 3.51 -12.02
N CYS A 117 -6.62 4.53 -11.53
CA CYS A 117 -7.20 5.77 -11.07
C CYS A 117 -7.33 6.78 -12.22
N ILE A 118 -8.52 7.30 -12.42
CA ILE A 118 -8.86 8.26 -13.48
C ILE A 118 -9.49 9.52 -12.88
N ASN A 119 -9.30 10.67 -13.53
CA ASN A 119 -9.84 11.94 -13.03
C ASN A 119 -11.35 12.09 -13.24
N SER A 120 -11.89 11.44 -14.26
CA SER A 120 -13.34 11.46 -14.54
C SER A 120 -13.79 10.08 -15.03
N CYS A 121 -14.95 9.63 -14.56
CA CYS A 121 -15.50 8.34 -14.95
C CYS A 121 -16.04 8.39 -16.40
N LEU A 122 -16.07 7.23 -17.04
CA LEU A 122 -16.63 7.08 -18.39
C LEU A 122 -18.14 7.30 -18.38
N SER A 123 -18.71 7.55 -19.57
CA SER A 123 -20.17 7.63 -19.78
C SER A 123 -20.87 6.40 -19.19
N GLY A 124 -22.01 6.61 -18.53
CA GLY A 124 -22.73 5.56 -17.82
C GLY A 124 -22.25 5.35 -16.36
N TYR A 125 -21.21 6.08 -15.92
CA TYR A 125 -20.71 6.05 -14.56
C TYR A 125 -20.58 7.48 -13.99
N PHE A 126 -20.70 7.62 -12.66
CA PHE A 126 -20.39 8.85 -11.94
C PHE A 126 -19.27 8.62 -10.93
N GLY A 127 -18.53 9.67 -10.60
CA GLY A 127 -17.50 9.62 -9.56
C GLY A 127 -18.12 9.68 -8.17
N ASP A 128 -18.06 8.57 -7.44
CA ASP A 128 -18.43 8.52 -6.02
C ASP A 128 -17.29 9.15 -5.20
N THR A 129 -17.52 10.36 -4.70
CA THR A 129 -16.53 11.13 -3.94
C THR A 129 -16.32 10.63 -2.51
N ILE A 130 -17.20 9.75 -2.01
CA ILE A 130 -17.06 9.14 -0.68
C ILE A 130 -16.12 7.94 -0.75
N ASN A 131 -16.31 7.08 -1.75
CA ASN A 131 -15.56 5.85 -1.90
C ASN A 131 -14.38 5.95 -2.90
N PHE A 132 -14.29 7.05 -3.65
CA PHE A 132 -13.30 7.28 -4.71
C PHE A 132 -13.32 6.21 -5.81
N ILE A 133 -14.53 5.81 -6.22
CA ILE A 133 -14.76 4.82 -7.28
C ILE A 133 -15.68 5.36 -8.37
N CYS A 134 -15.60 4.79 -9.57
CA CYS A 134 -16.61 5.00 -10.59
C CYS A 134 -17.80 4.06 -10.35
N SER A 135 -18.94 4.63 -9.98
CA SER A 135 -20.19 3.90 -9.72
C SER A 135 -21.14 4.02 -10.92
N ILE A 136 -21.85 2.95 -11.21
CA ILE A 136 -22.76 2.86 -12.38
C ILE A 136 -23.99 3.76 -12.20
N CYS A 137 -24.38 4.45 -13.25
CA CYS A 137 -25.65 5.18 -13.30
C CYS A 137 -26.85 4.20 -13.31
N SER A 138 -28.01 4.67 -12.87
CA SER A 138 -29.30 3.94 -13.02
C SER A 138 -29.53 3.58 -14.50
N SER A 139 -30.18 2.47 -14.76
CA SER A 139 -30.51 2.00 -16.13
C SER A 139 -31.34 2.97 -16.95
N SER A 140 -32.05 3.90 -16.30
CA SER A 140 -32.79 4.97 -16.97
C SER A 140 -31.89 6.12 -17.47
N CYS A 141 -30.76 6.37 -16.78
CA CYS A 141 -29.81 7.40 -17.15
C CYS A 141 -28.82 6.92 -18.21
N LEU A 142 -28.55 7.71 -19.22
CA LEU A 142 -27.39 7.54 -20.09
C LEU A 142 -26.13 8.08 -19.42
N THR A 143 -26.26 9.24 -18.74
CA THR A 143 -25.22 9.82 -17.90
C THR A 143 -25.83 10.33 -16.59
N CYS A 144 -25.06 10.33 -15.52
CA CYS A 144 -25.49 10.81 -14.20
C CYS A 144 -24.35 11.52 -13.46
N ILE A 145 -24.69 12.25 -12.40
CA ILE A 145 -23.73 12.99 -11.58
C ILE A 145 -24.08 12.85 -10.10
N ASN A 146 -23.07 12.71 -9.24
CA ASN A 146 -23.17 12.63 -7.77
C ASN A 146 -23.96 11.43 -7.22
N SER A 147 -24.91 10.88 -7.96
CA SER A 147 -25.65 9.67 -7.57
C SER A 147 -26.12 8.90 -8.80
N ALA A 148 -26.44 7.63 -8.63
CA ALA A 148 -26.90 6.76 -9.73
C ALA A 148 -28.19 7.26 -10.39
N THR A 149 -29.05 7.95 -9.63
CA THR A 149 -30.37 8.40 -10.07
C THR A 149 -30.44 9.86 -10.51
N ALA A 150 -29.37 10.65 -10.25
CA ALA A 150 -29.29 12.03 -10.70
C ALA A 150 -28.83 12.09 -12.17
N CYS A 151 -29.75 11.79 -13.10
CA CYS A 151 -29.49 11.76 -14.52
C CYS A 151 -29.09 13.15 -15.06
N THR A 152 -28.09 13.20 -15.92
CA THR A 152 -27.77 14.38 -16.74
C THR A 152 -28.18 14.19 -18.20
N SER A 153 -28.43 12.94 -18.61
CA SER A 153 -29.06 12.58 -19.87
C SER A 153 -29.75 11.23 -19.76
N CYS A 154 -30.72 10.95 -20.63
CA CYS A 154 -31.53 9.77 -20.60
C CYS A 154 -31.22 8.79 -21.73
N ASN A 155 -31.50 7.51 -21.51
CA ASN A 155 -31.53 6.51 -22.56
C ASN A 155 -32.62 6.84 -23.60
N SER A 156 -32.42 6.44 -24.84
CA SER A 156 -33.12 6.90 -26.05
C SER A 156 -34.65 6.79 -26.05
N SER A 157 -35.26 6.06 -25.12
CA SER A 157 -36.72 5.94 -24.99
C SER A 157 -37.33 6.77 -23.87
N LEU A 158 -36.50 7.51 -23.12
CA LEU A 158 -36.94 8.28 -21.95
C LEU A 158 -36.76 9.79 -22.15
N ILE A 159 -37.53 10.54 -21.40
CA ILE A 159 -37.62 12.00 -21.45
C ILE A 159 -36.95 12.57 -20.19
N TYR A 160 -36.04 13.51 -20.35
CA TYR A 160 -35.35 14.16 -19.24
C TYR A 160 -36.25 15.21 -18.55
N TYR A 161 -36.34 15.08 -17.23
CA TYR A 161 -37.01 16.04 -16.39
C TYR A 161 -36.35 16.11 -15.00
N ASN A 162 -35.85 17.28 -14.64
CA ASN A 162 -35.33 17.57 -13.28
C ASN A 162 -34.41 16.47 -12.69
N MET A 163 -33.37 16.12 -13.43
CA MET A 163 -32.40 15.04 -13.09
C MET A 163 -33.00 13.62 -13.06
N GLU A 164 -34.17 13.42 -13.59
CA GLU A 164 -34.83 12.12 -13.73
C GLU A 164 -35.12 11.80 -15.19
N CYS A 165 -35.25 10.53 -15.49
CA CYS A 165 -35.66 10.04 -16.82
C CYS A 165 -37.01 9.35 -16.72
N LEU A 166 -38.01 9.93 -17.39
CA LEU A 166 -39.41 9.54 -17.31
C LEU A 166 -39.91 8.97 -18.65
N THR A 167 -40.96 8.15 -18.61
CA THR A 167 -41.65 7.67 -19.82
C THR A 167 -42.60 8.70 -20.39
N THR A 168 -43.16 9.60 -19.56
CA THR A 168 -44.09 10.66 -19.92
C THR A 168 -43.79 11.90 -19.10
N CYS A 169 -44.04 13.10 -19.64
CA CYS A 169 -43.91 14.33 -18.90
C CYS A 169 -44.93 14.46 -17.79
N PRO A 170 -44.58 15.10 -16.66
CA PRO A 170 -45.55 15.45 -15.61
C PRO A 170 -46.64 16.38 -16.12
N THR A 171 -47.76 16.44 -15.36
CA THR A 171 -48.89 17.34 -15.66
C THR A 171 -48.44 18.76 -15.87
N ARG A 172 -48.90 19.43 -16.95
CA ARG A 172 -48.56 20.77 -17.41
C ARG A 172 -47.22 20.91 -18.16
N TYR A 173 -46.50 19.80 -18.39
CA TYR A 173 -45.29 19.76 -19.22
C TYR A 173 -45.56 18.93 -20.50
N TYR A 174 -44.91 19.26 -21.58
CA TYR A 174 -44.95 18.52 -22.83
C TYR A 174 -43.53 18.14 -23.28
N ASN A 175 -43.45 17.05 -24.01
CA ASN A 175 -42.16 16.60 -24.52
C ASN A 175 -41.71 17.48 -25.68
N TYR A 176 -40.54 18.12 -25.54
CA TYR A 176 -39.86 18.83 -26.60
C TYR A 176 -38.39 18.38 -26.63
N ASN A 177 -37.98 17.78 -27.75
CA ASN A 177 -36.62 17.26 -27.90
C ASN A 177 -36.15 16.35 -26.74
N ASN A 178 -36.97 15.41 -26.31
CA ASN A 178 -36.73 14.49 -25.19
C ASN A 178 -36.50 15.19 -23.84
N THR A 179 -37.06 16.35 -23.63
CA THR A 179 -37.06 17.08 -22.37
C THR A 179 -38.49 17.60 -22.09
N CYS A 180 -38.91 17.52 -20.81
CA CYS A 180 -40.19 18.12 -20.42
C CYS A 180 -40.08 19.62 -20.13
#